data_32adf2052b2908ebaea5d50898386cee
#
_entry.id   32adf2052b2908ebaea5d50898386cee
#
_cell.length_a   1.000
_cell.length_b   1.000
_cell.length_c   1.000
_cell.angle_alpha   90.00
_cell.angle_beta   90.00
_cell.angle_gamma   90.00
#
_symmetry.space_group_name_H-M   'P 1'
#
loop_
_entity.id
_entity.type
_entity.pdbx_description
1 polymer ?
#
loop_
_entity_poly.entity_id
_entity_poly.type
_entity_poly.pdbx_seq_one_letter_code
_entity_poly.pdbx_strand_id
1 'polypeptide(L)'
;ERRLEARSWRLAVTTHPPGAQLSIRAAGGAARRARSPYKGTLRGGELELTVTRAGYERLVQRVTLDRHRALDLWLDPPGLLHHKLGELRSGSNPKQVAFSPDGRELWVSLLGGHGVEVFDTRTMRKRKAIRLGQHGAVEVLFTRDGRTVYASQMETASVWEIDRASFRVRRQLATKGNWSKVMALSPDERTLYVANWVSNDISEIDLRKGRVRRLLRTVRTPRGLWPTADGRRLYVAGFENGDLERIDLATGKSRTLLRTGGAMRHLVGDPEGRRLYADDMGTNQAFVVDLASERVRKLAATDNVPNTIDLTPDGRVLYVSNRGRNGSSYYLPGPEWGSVLAIDTASGKVLDAMVGGNQTTGLDVSADGRLLAFSDFLDNRIHLFAVPPYRELAAGGGGRAAAHRAELAKR
;
A
#
# COMPACT_ATOMS: atom_id res chain seq x y z
N GLU A 1 -45.74 10.44 22.38
CA GLU A 1 -44.29 10.58 22.68
C GLU A 1 -43.91 9.56 23.73
N ARG A 2 -43.32 8.40 23.29
CA ARG A 2 -42.71 7.45 24.21
C ARG A 2 -41.42 8.07 24.77
N ARG A 3 -41.41 8.39 26.08
CA ARG A 3 -40.20 8.63 26.85
C ARG A 3 -39.28 7.42 26.63
N LEU A 4 -38.23 7.57 25.81
CA LEU A 4 -37.10 6.64 25.76
C LEU A 4 -36.47 6.67 27.15
N GLU A 5 -36.71 5.64 27.98
CA GLU A 5 -36.01 5.43 29.22
C GLU A 5 -34.52 5.52 28.92
N ALA A 6 -33.83 6.33 29.68
CA ALA A 6 -32.43 6.64 29.45
C ALA A 6 -31.57 5.42 29.80
N ARG A 7 -31.43 4.53 28.83
CA ARG A 7 -30.54 3.37 28.95
C ARG A 7 -29.10 3.81 29.09
N SER A 8 -28.36 3.12 29.90
CA SER A 8 -26.92 3.31 30.07
C SER A 8 -26.14 2.23 29.35
N TRP A 9 -25.04 2.62 28.70
CA TRP A 9 -24.22 1.74 27.90
C TRP A 9 -22.74 1.85 28.31
N ARG A 10 -21.99 0.77 28.11
CA ARG A 10 -20.54 0.79 28.34
C ARG A 10 -19.84 1.48 27.19
N LEU A 11 -18.97 2.43 27.52
CA LEU A 11 -18.00 3.01 26.59
C LEU A 11 -16.59 2.61 27.03
N ALA A 12 -15.83 2.00 26.14
CA ALA A 12 -14.39 1.77 26.28
C ALA A 12 -13.67 2.63 25.26
N VAL A 13 -12.59 3.29 25.66
CA VAL A 13 -11.75 4.11 24.77
C VAL A 13 -10.30 3.75 25.00
N THR A 14 -9.63 3.28 23.95
CA THR A 14 -8.20 3.08 23.89
C THR A 14 -7.60 4.09 22.93
N THR A 15 -6.45 4.67 23.26
CA THR A 15 -5.74 5.60 22.36
C THR A 15 -4.37 5.08 22.02
N HIS A 16 -3.89 5.41 20.83
CA HIS A 16 -2.55 5.15 20.34
C HIS A 16 -1.86 6.48 19.96
N PRO A 17 -0.83 6.87 20.71
CA PRO A 17 -0.26 6.19 21.86
C PRO A 17 -1.17 6.25 23.11
N PRO A 18 -0.97 5.34 24.10
CA PRO A 18 -1.79 5.27 25.31
C PRO A 18 -1.54 6.46 26.22
N GLY A 19 -2.46 6.69 27.18
CA GLY A 19 -2.31 7.72 28.21
C GLY A 19 -2.78 9.11 27.80
N ALA A 20 -3.50 9.26 26.68
CA ALA A 20 -4.10 10.53 26.29
C ALA A 20 -5.19 10.98 27.27
N GLN A 21 -5.36 12.28 27.42
CA GLN A 21 -6.45 12.87 28.17
C GLN A 21 -7.74 12.83 27.35
N LEU A 22 -8.83 12.46 28.00
CA LEU A 22 -10.15 12.36 27.42
C LEU A 22 -11.09 13.36 28.07
N SER A 23 -11.87 14.08 27.26
CA SER A 23 -13.01 14.88 27.69
C SER A 23 -14.25 14.33 26.98
N ILE A 24 -15.18 13.76 27.77
CA ILE A 24 -16.38 13.13 27.27
C ILE A 24 -17.56 14.02 27.67
N ARG A 25 -18.27 14.57 26.68
CA ARG A 25 -19.39 15.50 26.89
C ARG A 25 -20.66 14.96 26.25
N ALA A 26 -21.74 14.80 27.00
CA ALA A 26 -23.07 14.58 26.46
C ALA A 26 -23.70 15.91 26.03
N ALA A 27 -24.63 15.88 25.09
CA ALA A 27 -25.35 17.10 24.67
C ALA A 27 -25.98 17.83 25.84
N GLY A 28 -25.59 19.10 26.03
CA GLY A 28 -26.05 19.97 27.13
C GLY A 28 -25.50 19.61 28.51
N GLY A 29 -24.58 18.65 28.65
CA GLY A 29 -24.01 18.21 29.93
C GLY A 29 -22.60 18.73 30.22
N ALA A 30 -22.18 18.59 31.49
CA ALA A 30 -20.81 18.84 31.89
C ALA A 30 -19.84 17.79 31.29
N ALA A 31 -18.62 18.23 30.97
CA ALA A 31 -17.59 17.32 30.46
C ALA A 31 -17.02 16.43 31.57
N ARG A 32 -17.03 15.14 31.37
CA ARG A 32 -16.34 14.17 32.20
C ARG A 32 -14.88 14.03 31.72
N ARG A 33 -13.93 14.28 32.59
CA ARG A 33 -12.49 14.09 32.33
C ARG A 33 -12.07 12.66 32.70
N ALA A 34 -11.24 12.06 31.85
CA ALA A 34 -10.69 10.74 32.06
C ALA A 34 -9.31 10.63 31.37
N ARG A 35 -8.68 9.46 31.45
CA ARG A 35 -7.42 9.14 30.78
C ARG A 35 -7.56 7.77 30.06
N SER A 36 -6.98 7.64 28.88
CA SER A 36 -6.95 6.38 28.15
C SER A 36 -5.89 5.41 28.76
N PRO A 37 -6.19 4.07 28.85
CA PRO A 37 -7.45 3.44 28.47
C PRO A 37 -8.59 3.76 29.46
N TYR A 38 -9.78 3.99 28.95
CA TYR A 38 -10.96 4.31 29.72
C TYR A 38 -12.03 3.21 29.56
N LYS A 39 -12.72 2.88 30.65
CA LYS A 39 -13.92 2.06 30.65
C LYS A 39 -14.95 2.66 31.63
N GLY A 40 -16.16 2.88 31.16
CA GLY A 40 -17.22 3.45 32.01
C GLY A 40 -18.59 3.21 31.43
N THR A 41 -19.60 3.31 32.30
CA THR A 41 -21.02 3.29 31.90
C THR A 41 -21.53 4.72 31.83
N LEU A 42 -22.14 5.09 30.71
CA LEU A 42 -22.67 6.42 30.43
C LEU A 42 -24.10 6.31 29.94
N ARG A 43 -24.88 7.38 30.14
CA ARG A 43 -26.22 7.50 29.59
C ARG A 43 -26.14 7.48 28.06
N GLY A 44 -27.05 6.76 27.41
CA GLY A 44 -27.17 6.74 25.93
C GLY A 44 -27.47 8.12 25.36
N GLY A 45 -27.05 8.34 24.12
CA GLY A 45 -27.23 9.59 23.39
C GLY A 45 -25.98 9.99 22.60
N GLU A 46 -25.98 11.22 22.08
CA GLU A 46 -24.84 11.80 21.39
C GLU A 46 -23.78 12.26 22.40
N LEU A 47 -22.56 11.80 22.18
CA LEU A 47 -21.39 12.19 22.95
C LEU A 47 -20.37 12.87 22.04
N GLU A 48 -19.75 13.92 22.53
CA GLU A 48 -18.54 14.50 21.95
C GLU A 48 -17.35 14.07 22.79
N LEU A 49 -16.43 13.37 22.15
CA LEU A 49 -15.18 12.91 22.73
C LEU A 49 -14.04 13.78 22.21
N THR A 50 -13.39 14.50 23.09
CA THR A 50 -12.14 15.24 22.79
C THR A 50 -10.97 14.47 23.39
N VAL A 51 -9.95 14.20 22.57
CA VAL A 51 -8.72 13.50 22.97
C VAL A 51 -7.54 14.43 22.75
N THR A 52 -6.69 14.56 23.78
CA THR A 52 -5.49 15.39 23.71
C THR A 52 -4.29 14.68 24.31
N ARG A 53 -3.13 14.86 23.67
CA ARG A 53 -1.84 14.37 24.15
C ARG A 53 -0.73 15.30 23.64
N ALA A 54 0.26 15.59 24.47
CA ALA A 54 1.42 16.40 24.07
C ALA A 54 2.15 15.73 22.88
N GLY A 55 2.48 16.52 21.86
CA GLY A 55 3.13 16.05 20.62
C GLY A 55 2.20 15.42 19.59
N TYR A 56 0.87 15.53 19.78
CA TYR A 56 -0.13 15.00 18.85
C TYR A 56 -1.24 16.02 18.61
N GLU A 57 -1.87 15.92 17.44
CA GLU A 57 -3.04 16.72 17.11
C GLU A 57 -4.22 16.39 18.04
N ARG A 58 -5.04 17.41 18.28
CA ARG A 58 -6.28 17.23 19.04
C ARG A 58 -7.31 16.51 18.19
N LEU A 59 -7.77 15.35 18.66
CA LEU A 59 -8.85 14.59 18.02
C LEU A 59 -10.20 14.94 18.66
N VAL A 60 -11.20 15.27 17.84
CA VAL A 60 -12.59 15.44 18.27
C VAL A 60 -13.48 14.49 17.50
N GLN A 61 -14.19 13.63 18.21
CA GLN A 61 -15.07 12.64 17.61
C GLN A 61 -16.46 12.67 18.23
N ARG A 62 -17.51 12.65 17.40
CA ARG A 62 -18.89 12.46 17.85
C ARG A 62 -19.23 10.98 17.83
N VAL A 63 -19.89 10.51 18.87
CA VAL A 63 -20.22 9.09 19.08
C VAL A 63 -21.66 8.97 19.55
N THR A 64 -22.50 8.26 18.78
CA THR A 64 -23.83 7.86 19.25
C THR A 64 -23.71 6.63 20.14
N LEU A 65 -23.99 6.78 21.43
CA LEU A 65 -23.96 5.71 22.42
C LEU A 65 -25.36 5.07 22.57
N ASP A 66 -25.70 4.21 21.63
CA ASP A 66 -26.98 3.46 21.55
C ASP A 66 -26.85 1.98 21.94
N ARG A 67 -25.61 1.55 22.19
CA ARG A 67 -25.17 0.20 22.57
C ARG A 67 -23.82 0.25 23.23
N HIS A 68 -23.29 -0.89 23.71
CA HIS A 68 -21.91 -0.98 24.16
C HIS A 68 -20.95 -0.65 23.01
N ARG A 69 -20.03 0.30 23.24
CA ARG A 69 -19.03 0.75 22.26
C ARG A 69 -17.62 0.57 22.79
N ALA A 70 -16.73 0.11 21.91
CA ALA A 70 -15.30 0.16 22.10
C ALA A 70 -14.71 1.00 20.97
N LEU A 71 -13.96 2.02 21.33
CA LEU A 71 -13.29 2.93 20.40
C LEU A 71 -11.78 2.71 20.54
N ASP A 72 -11.12 2.56 19.39
CA ASP A 72 -9.68 2.45 19.28
C ASP A 72 -9.21 3.64 18.44
N LEU A 73 -8.59 4.64 19.08
CA LEU A 73 -8.36 5.96 18.51
C LEU A 73 -6.86 6.18 18.30
N TRP A 74 -6.49 6.48 17.08
CA TRP A 74 -5.13 6.82 16.70
C TRP A 74 -4.97 8.33 16.69
N LEU A 75 -3.88 8.83 17.30
CA LEU A 75 -3.55 10.26 17.33
C LEU A 75 -2.49 10.53 16.28
N ASP A 76 -2.73 11.52 15.47
CA ASP A 76 -1.83 11.92 14.41
C ASP A 76 -0.76 12.89 14.91
N PRO A 77 0.49 12.82 14.42
CA PRO A 77 1.51 13.81 14.73
C PRO A 77 1.13 15.19 14.13
N PRO A 78 1.68 16.29 14.65
CA PRO A 78 1.34 17.62 14.19
C PRO A 78 1.59 17.82 12.69
N GLY A 79 0.61 18.42 12.01
CA GLY A 79 0.67 18.75 10.61
C GLY A 79 0.49 17.59 9.64
N LEU A 80 0.23 16.35 10.13
CA LEU A 80 -0.15 15.24 9.27
C LEU A 80 -1.58 15.43 8.77
N LEU A 81 -1.75 15.39 7.45
CA LEU A 81 -3.05 15.56 6.79
C LEU A 81 -3.78 14.22 6.64
N HIS A 82 -3.04 13.11 6.47
CA HIS A 82 -3.60 11.76 6.46
C HIS A 82 -3.96 11.34 7.88
N HIS A 83 -5.19 10.86 8.07
CA HIS A 83 -5.63 10.39 9.37
C HIS A 83 -5.42 8.88 9.52
N LYS A 84 -4.69 8.45 10.54
CA LYS A 84 -4.47 7.04 10.83
C LYS A 84 -5.74 6.38 11.37
N LEU A 85 -6.26 5.38 10.65
CA LEU A 85 -7.45 4.63 11.03
C LEU A 85 -7.12 3.44 11.92
N GLY A 86 -5.91 2.89 11.79
CA GLY A 86 -5.49 1.77 12.62
C GLY A 86 -4.29 1.00 12.10
N GLU A 87 -3.96 -0.06 12.84
CA GLU A 87 -2.94 -1.03 12.47
C GLU A 87 -3.49 -2.45 12.49
N LEU A 88 -3.05 -3.26 11.54
CA LEU A 88 -3.34 -4.69 11.47
C LEU A 88 -2.06 -5.46 11.76
N ARG A 89 -2.17 -6.54 12.54
CA ARG A 89 -1.08 -7.51 12.69
C ARG A 89 -1.22 -8.59 11.64
N SER A 90 -0.21 -8.73 10.80
CA SER A 90 -0.11 -9.79 9.79
C SER A 90 0.75 -10.96 10.26
N GLY A 91 0.82 -11.99 9.43
CA GLY A 91 1.88 -12.99 9.48
C GLY A 91 3.23 -12.42 9.06
N SER A 92 4.24 -13.29 8.96
CA SER A 92 5.65 -12.88 8.79
C SER A 92 5.94 -12.21 7.46
N ASN A 93 6.62 -11.09 7.54
CA ASN A 93 7.18 -10.33 6.42
C ASN A 93 6.13 -9.96 5.34
N PRO A 94 5.14 -9.11 5.68
CA PRO A 94 4.15 -8.62 4.72
C PRO A 94 4.86 -7.84 3.61
N LYS A 95 4.77 -8.36 2.36
CA LYS A 95 5.56 -7.86 1.24
C LYS A 95 4.81 -6.89 0.36
N GLN A 96 3.56 -7.22 0.04
CA GLN A 96 2.65 -6.36 -0.73
C GLN A 96 1.30 -6.35 -0.05
N VAL A 97 0.61 -5.24 -0.20
CA VAL A 97 -0.79 -5.06 0.18
C VAL A 97 -1.58 -4.68 -1.06
N ALA A 98 -2.82 -5.15 -1.18
CA ALA A 98 -3.70 -4.80 -2.28
C ALA A 98 -5.15 -4.72 -1.79
N PHE A 99 -5.81 -3.59 -2.03
CA PHE A 99 -7.25 -3.46 -1.81
C PHE A 99 -8.02 -4.27 -2.86
N SER A 100 -9.09 -4.90 -2.45
CA SER A 100 -10.06 -5.38 -3.41
C SER A 100 -10.70 -4.19 -4.17
N PRO A 101 -11.15 -4.37 -5.44
CA PRO A 101 -11.72 -3.26 -6.23
C PRO A 101 -12.91 -2.55 -5.57
N ASP A 102 -13.65 -3.22 -4.67
CA ASP A 102 -14.73 -2.63 -3.88
C ASP A 102 -14.26 -2.00 -2.55
N GLY A 103 -12.96 -2.00 -2.27
CA GLY A 103 -12.35 -1.43 -1.07
C GLY A 103 -12.66 -2.15 0.25
N ARG A 104 -13.41 -3.26 0.22
CA ARG A 104 -13.88 -3.96 1.43
C ARG A 104 -12.86 -4.89 2.06
N GLU A 105 -11.88 -5.32 1.30
CA GLU A 105 -10.84 -6.26 1.73
C GLU A 105 -9.46 -5.68 1.42
N LEU A 106 -8.53 -5.96 2.31
CA LEU A 106 -7.10 -5.77 2.09
C LEU A 106 -6.43 -7.14 2.08
N TRP A 107 -5.81 -7.49 0.96
CA TRP A 107 -5.06 -8.72 0.76
C TRP A 107 -3.58 -8.45 0.95
N VAL A 108 -2.91 -9.32 1.68
CA VAL A 108 -1.53 -9.14 2.11
C VAL A 108 -0.73 -10.36 1.74
N SER A 109 0.28 -10.22 0.88
CA SER A 109 1.23 -11.28 0.61
C SER A 109 2.25 -11.38 1.74
N LEU A 110 2.56 -12.58 2.17
CA LEU A 110 3.49 -12.85 3.27
C LEU A 110 4.75 -13.54 2.71
N LEU A 111 5.85 -12.81 2.61
CA LEU A 111 7.09 -13.39 2.08
C LEU A 111 7.70 -14.43 3.03
N GLY A 112 7.68 -14.17 4.33
CA GLY A 112 8.15 -15.11 5.37
C GLY A 112 7.07 -16.08 5.88
N GLY A 113 5.85 -16.01 5.31
CA GLY A 113 4.72 -16.85 5.68
C GLY A 113 4.45 -17.98 4.67
N HIS A 114 3.20 -18.44 4.62
CA HIS A 114 2.78 -19.53 3.72
C HIS A 114 1.68 -19.10 2.73
N GLY A 115 1.72 -17.86 2.26
CA GLY A 115 0.75 -17.38 1.28
C GLY A 115 0.21 -15.99 1.53
N VAL A 116 -1.11 -15.84 1.64
CA VAL A 116 -1.80 -14.55 1.66
C VAL A 116 -2.77 -14.47 2.84
N GLU A 117 -2.86 -13.29 3.47
CA GLU A 117 -3.88 -12.99 4.47
C GLU A 117 -4.86 -11.95 3.93
N VAL A 118 -6.12 -12.07 4.34
CA VAL A 118 -7.21 -11.18 3.96
C VAL A 118 -7.80 -10.53 5.19
N PHE A 119 -7.91 -9.21 5.17
CA PHE A 119 -8.49 -8.40 6.23
C PHE A 119 -9.73 -7.66 5.74
N ASP A 120 -10.70 -7.47 6.62
CA ASP A 120 -11.84 -6.60 6.38
C ASP A 120 -11.44 -5.17 6.74
N THR A 121 -11.57 -4.24 5.79
CA THR A 121 -11.10 -2.85 5.95
C THR A 121 -11.95 -2.04 6.93
N ARG A 122 -13.22 -2.38 7.08
CA ARG A 122 -14.14 -1.68 7.97
C ARG A 122 -14.01 -2.12 9.43
N THR A 123 -13.86 -3.44 9.65
CA THR A 123 -13.77 -4.00 11.01
C THR A 123 -12.33 -4.13 11.51
N MET A 124 -11.36 -3.95 10.63
CA MET A 124 -9.92 -4.10 10.92
C MET A 124 -9.58 -5.50 11.46
N ARG A 125 -10.26 -6.53 10.97
CA ARG A 125 -10.08 -7.92 11.42
C ARG A 125 -9.66 -8.82 10.27
N LYS A 126 -8.79 -9.77 10.59
CA LYS A 126 -8.43 -10.85 9.67
C LYS A 126 -9.67 -11.72 9.38
N ARG A 127 -10.00 -11.85 8.10
CA ARG A 127 -11.08 -12.71 7.61
C ARG A 127 -10.58 -14.11 7.27
N LYS A 128 -9.40 -14.20 6.64
CA LYS A 128 -8.87 -15.46 6.11
C LYS A 128 -7.35 -15.44 6.04
N ALA A 129 -6.75 -16.62 6.19
CA ALA A 129 -5.41 -16.95 5.74
C ALA A 129 -5.53 -18.02 4.66
N ILE A 130 -4.89 -17.78 3.50
CA ILE A 130 -4.91 -18.66 2.33
C ILE A 130 -3.50 -19.22 2.17
N ARG A 131 -3.34 -20.52 2.39
CA ARG A 131 -2.05 -21.19 2.22
C ARG A 131 -1.79 -21.49 0.75
N LEU A 132 -0.58 -21.20 0.30
CA LEU A 132 -0.09 -21.43 -1.05
C LEU A 132 1.11 -22.40 -1.02
N GLY A 133 0.87 -23.59 -0.46
CA GLY A 133 1.93 -24.59 -0.21
C GLY A 133 2.78 -24.23 1.01
N GLN A 134 4.10 -24.42 0.90
CA GLN A 134 5.06 -24.25 2.00
C GLN A 134 5.83 -22.91 1.93
N HIS A 135 5.66 -22.15 0.85
CA HIS A 135 6.44 -20.93 0.62
C HIS A 135 5.56 -19.68 0.72
N GLY A 136 6.22 -18.54 0.89
CA GLY A 136 5.59 -17.23 0.96
C GLY A 136 5.13 -16.71 -0.39
N ALA A 137 4.25 -15.71 -0.38
CA ALA A 137 3.83 -14.95 -1.57
C ALA A 137 4.56 -13.61 -1.64
N VAL A 138 4.79 -13.13 -2.87
CA VAL A 138 5.48 -11.85 -3.12
C VAL A 138 4.49 -10.74 -3.45
N GLU A 139 3.61 -10.98 -4.40
CA GLU A 139 2.66 -10.00 -4.93
C GLU A 139 1.24 -10.57 -4.91
N VAL A 140 0.27 -9.65 -4.89
CA VAL A 140 -1.16 -9.94 -5.05
C VAL A 140 -1.70 -9.03 -6.13
N LEU A 141 -2.47 -9.58 -7.08
CA LEU A 141 -3.05 -8.84 -8.20
C LEU A 141 -4.50 -9.26 -8.41
N PHE A 142 -5.41 -8.32 -8.45
CA PHE A 142 -6.83 -8.55 -8.75
C PHE A 142 -7.13 -8.46 -10.24
N THR A 143 -8.12 -9.24 -10.71
CA THR A 143 -8.83 -8.92 -11.95
C THR A 143 -9.70 -7.67 -11.73
N ARG A 144 -10.00 -6.95 -12.80
CA ARG A 144 -10.80 -5.71 -12.76
C ARG A 144 -12.20 -5.93 -12.14
N ASP A 145 -12.80 -7.08 -12.41
CA ASP A 145 -14.10 -7.47 -11.81
C ASP A 145 -13.98 -7.92 -10.33
N GLY A 146 -12.76 -8.02 -9.81
CA GLY A 146 -12.46 -8.43 -8.45
C GLY A 146 -12.81 -9.86 -8.10
N ARG A 147 -13.12 -10.72 -9.08
CA ARG A 147 -13.52 -12.12 -8.82
C ARG A 147 -12.34 -13.06 -8.66
N THR A 148 -11.25 -12.75 -9.33
CA THR A 148 -10.04 -13.57 -9.31
C THR A 148 -8.88 -12.79 -8.72
N VAL A 149 -8.08 -13.47 -7.94
CA VAL A 149 -6.85 -12.92 -7.35
C VAL A 149 -5.68 -13.82 -7.74
N TYR A 150 -4.62 -13.20 -8.21
CA TYR A 150 -3.36 -13.88 -8.49
C TYR A 150 -2.36 -13.58 -7.38
N ALA A 151 -1.60 -14.59 -6.96
CA ALA A 151 -0.51 -14.44 -6.00
C ALA A 151 0.75 -15.08 -6.56
N SER A 152 1.84 -14.32 -6.68
CA SER A 152 3.12 -14.84 -7.18
C SER A 152 3.94 -15.47 -6.06
N GLN A 153 4.72 -16.50 -6.40
CA GLN A 153 5.60 -17.21 -5.49
C GLN A 153 6.96 -17.46 -6.14
N MET A 154 8.02 -16.97 -5.49
CA MET A 154 9.38 -17.02 -6.03
C MET A 154 9.95 -18.44 -6.08
N GLU A 155 9.89 -19.11 -4.96
CA GLU A 155 10.58 -20.39 -4.71
C GLU A 155 10.05 -21.53 -5.59
N THR A 156 8.78 -21.42 -5.98
CA THR A 156 8.12 -22.43 -6.83
C THR A 156 8.02 -22.00 -8.30
N ALA A 157 8.52 -20.81 -8.65
CA ALA A 157 8.41 -20.24 -9.98
C ALA A 157 6.99 -20.33 -10.53
N SER A 158 6.02 -19.86 -9.75
CA SER A 158 4.60 -20.02 -10.06
C SER A 158 3.73 -18.85 -9.64
N VAL A 159 2.52 -18.83 -10.18
CA VAL A 159 1.43 -17.95 -9.78
C VAL A 159 0.23 -18.78 -9.37
N TRP A 160 -0.38 -18.44 -8.26
CA TRP A 160 -1.58 -19.07 -7.74
C TRP A 160 -2.81 -18.26 -8.13
N GLU A 161 -3.78 -18.90 -8.74
CA GLU A 161 -5.09 -18.33 -9.06
C GLU A 161 -6.08 -18.68 -7.96
N ILE A 162 -6.69 -17.65 -7.36
CA ILE A 162 -7.54 -17.75 -6.19
C ILE A 162 -8.92 -17.19 -6.53
N ASP A 163 -9.96 -17.93 -6.18
CA ASP A 163 -11.33 -17.42 -6.20
C ASP A 163 -11.56 -16.53 -4.98
N ARG A 164 -11.87 -15.25 -5.21
CA ARG A 164 -12.05 -14.28 -4.13
C ARG A 164 -13.24 -14.63 -3.23
N ALA A 165 -14.36 -15.02 -3.80
CA ALA A 165 -15.59 -15.23 -3.03
C ALA A 165 -15.49 -16.41 -2.06
N SER A 166 -14.85 -17.50 -2.49
CA SER A 166 -14.66 -18.70 -1.67
C SER A 166 -13.32 -18.77 -0.96
N PHE A 167 -12.37 -17.90 -1.30
CA PHE A 167 -10.96 -17.93 -0.86
C PHE A 167 -10.24 -19.24 -1.21
N ARG A 168 -10.72 -19.98 -2.22
CA ARG A 168 -10.10 -21.24 -2.66
C ARG A 168 -9.12 -21.02 -3.78
N VAL A 169 -8.01 -21.72 -3.71
CA VAL A 169 -7.08 -21.83 -4.84
C VAL A 169 -7.78 -22.64 -5.94
N ARG A 170 -7.83 -22.08 -7.15
CA ARG A 170 -8.35 -22.75 -8.35
C ARG A 170 -7.28 -23.58 -9.04
N ARG A 171 -6.08 -23.00 -9.21
CA ARG A 171 -4.95 -23.65 -9.87
C ARG A 171 -3.63 -22.93 -9.55
N GLN A 172 -2.55 -23.64 -9.86
CA GLN A 172 -1.19 -23.10 -9.85
C GLN A 172 -0.70 -23.03 -11.31
N LEU A 173 -0.16 -21.88 -11.71
CA LEU A 173 0.36 -21.61 -13.06
C LEU A 173 1.88 -21.57 -13.00
N ALA A 174 2.56 -22.49 -13.67
CA ALA A 174 4.02 -22.45 -13.80
C ALA A 174 4.45 -21.29 -14.70
N THR A 175 5.49 -20.56 -14.31
CA THR A 175 6.00 -19.42 -15.08
C THR A 175 7.08 -19.79 -16.07
N LYS A 176 7.74 -20.93 -15.90
CA LYS A 176 8.92 -21.38 -16.68
C LYS A 176 10.14 -20.47 -16.58
N GLY A 177 10.07 -19.39 -15.82
CA GLY A 177 11.20 -18.57 -15.43
C GLY A 177 11.68 -18.91 -14.01
N ASN A 178 12.58 -18.11 -13.48
CA ASN A 178 13.17 -18.35 -12.16
C ASN A 178 13.00 -17.13 -11.26
N TRP A 179 12.48 -17.35 -10.03
CA TRP A 179 12.16 -16.31 -9.04
C TRP A 179 11.08 -15.33 -9.55
N SER A 180 9.88 -15.85 -9.75
CA SER A 180 8.72 -15.07 -10.18
C SER A 180 8.27 -14.08 -9.12
N LYS A 181 8.17 -12.81 -9.48
CA LYS A 181 7.87 -11.72 -8.52
C LYS A 181 6.65 -10.92 -8.93
N VAL A 182 6.84 -9.85 -9.69
CA VAL A 182 5.79 -8.90 -10.03
C VAL A 182 4.97 -9.42 -11.20
N MET A 183 3.69 -9.11 -11.14
CA MET A 183 2.71 -9.53 -12.14
C MET A 183 1.98 -8.32 -12.73
N ALA A 184 1.55 -8.43 -13.98
CA ALA A 184 0.63 -7.49 -14.60
C ALA A 184 -0.33 -8.21 -15.54
N LEU A 185 -1.60 -7.82 -15.55
CA LEU A 185 -2.60 -8.32 -16.50
C LEU A 185 -2.57 -7.51 -17.80
N SER A 186 -2.75 -8.16 -18.94
CA SER A 186 -3.07 -7.45 -20.18
C SER A 186 -4.40 -6.68 -20.04
N PRO A 187 -4.66 -5.64 -20.85
CA PRO A 187 -5.89 -4.85 -20.75
C PRO A 187 -7.17 -5.67 -20.95
N ASP A 188 -7.12 -6.75 -21.70
CA ASP A 188 -8.22 -7.69 -21.92
C ASP A 188 -8.27 -8.83 -20.89
N GLU A 189 -7.34 -8.82 -19.92
CA GLU A 189 -7.18 -9.80 -18.84
C GLU A 189 -7.08 -11.27 -19.32
N ARG A 190 -6.64 -11.49 -20.58
CA ARG A 190 -6.41 -12.84 -21.13
C ARG A 190 -4.98 -13.32 -20.98
N THR A 191 -4.07 -12.39 -20.69
CA THR A 191 -2.65 -12.67 -20.52
C THR A 191 -2.17 -12.14 -19.17
N LEU A 192 -1.40 -12.96 -18.46
CA LEU A 192 -0.67 -12.56 -17.27
C LEU A 192 0.82 -12.48 -17.59
N TYR A 193 1.42 -11.32 -17.42
CA TYR A 193 2.85 -11.11 -17.49
C TYR A 193 3.45 -11.29 -16.10
N VAL A 194 4.55 -12.05 -16.01
CA VAL A 194 5.23 -12.32 -14.74
C VAL A 194 6.73 -12.07 -14.88
N ALA A 195 7.27 -11.15 -14.11
CA ALA A 195 8.70 -10.86 -14.08
C ALA A 195 9.46 -11.96 -13.31
N ASN A 196 10.42 -12.58 -13.96
CA ASN A 196 11.28 -13.61 -13.39
C ASN A 196 12.66 -13.01 -13.08
N TRP A 197 12.89 -12.75 -11.82
CA TRP A 197 14.02 -11.97 -11.30
C TRP A 197 15.39 -12.54 -11.66
N VAL A 198 15.56 -13.86 -11.57
CA VAL A 198 16.87 -14.52 -11.79
C VAL A 198 17.09 -14.90 -13.24
N SER A 199 16.06 -15.35 -13.95
CA SER A 199 16.19 -15.73 -15.35
C SER A 199 16.21 -14.55 -16.33
N ASN A 200 15.94 -13.32 -15.85
CA ASN A 200 15.96 -12.10 -16.68
C ASN A 200 15.00 -12.16 -17.86
N ASP A 201 13.82 -12.66 -17.63
CA ASP A 201 12.76 -12.76 -18.61
C ASP A 201 11.38 -12.47 -18.01
N ILE A 202 10.39 -12.36 -18.89
CA ILE A 202 9.00 -12.21 -18.52
C ILE A 202 8.21 -13.37 -19.11
N SER A 203 7.50 -14.09 -18.26
CA SER A 203 6.57 -15.12 -18.69
C SER A 203 5.28 -14.48 -19.19
N GLU A 204 4.89 -14.76 -20.41
CA GLU A 204 3.61 -14.43 -21.01
C GLU A 204 2.69 -15.64 -20.89
N ILE A 205 1.77 -15.62 -19.90
CA ILE A 205 0.88 -16.75 -19.58
C ILE A 205 -0.48 -16.51 -20.22
N ASP A 206 -0.91 -17.44 -21.08
CA ASP A 206 -2.29 -17.50 -21.58
C ASP A 206 -3.20 -18.01 -20.46
N LEU A 207 -4.02 -17.13 -19.89
CA LEU A 207 -4.87 -17.45 -18.74
C LEU A 207 -5.99 -18.44 -19.07
N ARG A 208 -6.46 -18.48 -20.33
CA ARG A 208 -7.45 -19.46 -20.76
C ARG A 208 -6.85 -20.87 -20.79
N LYS A 209 -5.62 -20.98 -21.35
CA LYS A 209 -4.92 -22.27 -21.48
C LYS A 209 -4.17 -22.67 -20.23
N GLY A 210 -3.94 -21.72 -19.29
CA GLY A 210 -3.18 -21.93 -18.05
C GLY A 210 -1.70 -22.26 -18.27
N ARG A 211 -1.10 -21.77 -19.37
CA ARG A 211 0.30 -22.09 -19.73
C ARG A 211 1.03 -20.91 -20.33
N VAL A 212 2.36 -20.90 -20.15
CA VAL A 212 3.25 -19.94 -20.79
C VAL A 212 3.19 -20.08 -22.30
N ARG A 213 2.92 -18.98 -23.00
CA ARG A 213 2.95 -18.86 -24.46
C ARG A 213 4.39 -18.67 -24.94
N ARG A 214 5.11 -17.75 -24.30
CA ARG A 214 6.51 -17.44 -24.58
C ARG A 214 7.19 -16.80 -23.37
N LEU A 215 8.52 -16.77 -23.41
CA LEU A 215 9.36 -15.97 -22.53
C LEU A 215 9.89 -14.78 -23.31
N LEU A 216 9.72 -13.58 -22.78
CA LEU A 216 10.25 -12.35 -23.35
C LEU A 216 11.57 -12.03 -22.65
N ARG A 217 12.67 -11.95 -23.37
CA ARG A 217 13.94 -11.44 -22.82
C ARG A 217 13.80 -9.98 -22.48
N THR A 218 14.40 -9.56 -21.37
CA THR A 218 14.29 -8.20 -20.85
C THR A 218 15.56 -7.80 -20.09
N VAL A 219 15.52 -6.62 -19.45
CA VAL A 219 16.56 -6.11 -18.55
C VAL A 219 16.94 -7.12 -17.47
N ARG A 220 18.10 -6.91 -16.86
CA ARG A 220 18.54 -7.72 -15.73
C ARG A 220 17.66 -7.47 -14.50
N THR A 221 17.36 -8.55 -13.78
CA THR A 221 16.54 -8.54 -12.57
C THR A 221 15.23 -7.74 -12.73
N PRO A 222 14.34 -8.14 -13.69
CA PRO A 222 13.11 -7.41 -13.96
C PRO A 222 12.21 -7.37 -12.73
N ARG A 223 11.61 -6.20 -12.44
CA ARG A 223 10.84 -5.99 -11.23
C ARG A 223 9.45 -5.41 -11.52
N GLY A 224 9.35 -4.13 -11.83
CA GLY A 224 8.08 -3.48 -12.15
C GLY A 224 7.61 -3.82 -13.57
N LEU A 225 6.32 -4.05 -13.75
CA LEU A 225 5.68 -4.31 -15.04
C LEU A 225 4.49 -3.39 -15.22
N TRP A 226 4.35 -2.78 -16.39
CA TRP A 226 3.16 -2.03 -16.73
C TRP A 226 2.82 -2.15 -18.23
N PRO A 227 1.76 -2.88 -18.62
CA PRO A 227 1.28 -2.97 -19.99
C PRO A 227 0.48 -1.73 -20.37
N THR A 228 0.66 -1.22 -21.58
CA THR A 228 -0.15 -0.10 -22.09
C THR A 228 -1.60 -0.50 -22.33
N ALA A 229 -2.52 0.47 -22.20
CA ALA A 229 -3.95 0.24 -22.35
C ALA A 229 -4.35 -0.31 -23.75
N ASP A 230 -3.56 -0.04 -24.79
CA ASP A 230 -3.74 -0.60 -26.14
C ASP A 230 -3.20 -2.03 -26.30
N GLY A 231 -2.56 -2.57 -25.26
CA GLY A 231 -1.98 -3.91 -25.25
C GLY A 231 -0.79 -4.11 -26.19
N ARG A 232 -0.17 -3.03 -26.70
CA ARG A 232 0.92 -3.11 -27.67
C ARG A 232 2.30 -3.11 -27.03
N ARG A 233 2.44 -2.52 -25.85
CA ARG A 233 3.74 -2.31 -25.19
C ARG A 233 3.68 -2.79 -23.75
N LEU A 234 4.84 -3.25 -23.27
CA LEU A 234 5.07 -3.57 -21.87
C LEU A 234 6.29 -2.78 -21.39
N TYR A 235 6.11 -1.97 -20.36
CA TYR A 235 7.22 -1.30 -19.69
C TYR A 235 7.73 -2.17 -18.55
N VAL A 236 9.05 -2.18 -18.38
CA VAL A 236 9.75 -3.05 -17.43
C VAL A 236 10.79 -2.24 -16.66
N ALA A 237 10.74 -2.33 -15.35
CA ALA A 237 11.78 -1.79 -14.47
C ALA A 237 12.84 -2.85 -14.19
N GLY A 238 14.11 -2.53 -14.45
CA GLY A 238 15.27 -3.38 -14.19
C GLY A 238 16.00 -2.97 -12.92
N PHE A 239 16.09 -3.88 -11.97
CA PHE A 239 16.62 -3.57 -10.66
C PHE A 239 18.16 -3.46 -10.61
N GLU A 240 18.87 -4.26 -11.39
CA GLU A 240 20.35 -4.34 -11.27
C GLU A 240 21.07 -3.07 -11.73
N ASN A 241 20.57 -2.40 -12.78
CA ASN A 241 21.22 -1.23 -13.39
C ASN A 241 20.33 0.01 -13.41
N GLY A 242 19.15 -0.04 -12.80
CA GLY A 242 18.17 1.05 -12.86
C GLY A 242 17.65 1.29 -14.28
N ASP A 243 17.46 0.23 -15.05
CA ASP A 243 16.96 0.32 -16.41
C ASP A 243 15.43 0.49 -16.42
N LEU A 244 14.94 1.39 -17.28
CA LEU A 244 13.55 1.43 -17.72
C LEU A 244 13.50 1.01 -19.18
N GLU A 245 12.88 -0.11 -19.44
CA GLU A 245 12.75 -0.70 -20.78
C GLU A 245 11.31 -0.70 -21.25
N ARG A 246 11.13 -0.57 -22.57
CA ARG A 246 9.88 -0.81 -23.26
C ARG A 246 10.01 -1.99 -24.20
N ILE A 247 9.11 -2.95 -24.11
CA ILE A 247 9.00 -4.12 -25.02
C ILE A 247 7.81 -3.90 -25.94
N ASP A 248 8.02 -4.08 -27.23
CA ASP A 248 6.95 -4.24 -28.21
C ASP A 248 6.39 -5.67 -28.12
N LEU A 249 5.14 -5.80 -27.74
CA LEU A 249 4.52 -7.10 -27.47
C LEU A 249 4.26 -7.93 -28.75
N ALA A 250 4.15 -7.30 -29.91
CA ALA A 250 3.96 -8.04 -31.16
C ALA A 250 5.27 -8.72 -31.60
N THR A 251 6.38 -8.00 -31.52
CA THR A 251 7.69 -8.45 -32.04
C THR A 251 8.59 -9.03 -30.95
N GLY A 252 8.35 -8.70 -29.68
CA GLY A 252 9.25 -9.02 -28.55
C GLY A 252 10.53 -8.18 -28.52
N LYS A 253 10.67 -7.18 -29.41
CA LYS A 253 11.83 -6.28 -29.42
C LYS A 253 11.72 -5.28 -28.28
N SER A 254 12.86 -4.99 -27.66
CA SER A 254 12.94 -4.06 -26.54
C SER A 254 13.81 -2.84 -26.85
N ARG A 255 13.56 -1.77 -26.08
CA ARG A 255 14.33 -0.51 -26.10
C ARG A 255 14.46 0.03 -24.69
N THR A 256 15.68 0.30 -24.26
CA THR A 256 15.95 1.01 -23.00
C THR A 256 15.65 2.50 -23.19
N LEU A 257 14.83 3.06 -22.31
CA LEU A 257 14.44 4.48 -22.30
C LEU A 257 15.30 5.29 -21.34
N LEU A 258 15.70 4.67 -20.22
CA LEU A 258 16.51 5.29 -19.17
C LEU A 258 17.40 4.22 -18.54
N ARG A 259 18.62 4.62 -18.15
CA ARG A 259 19.50 3.87 -17.27
C ARG A 259 20.02 4.81 -16.22
N THR A 260 19.67 4.58 -14.95
CA THR A 260 20.06 5.44 -13.83
C THR A 260 21.37 5.03 -13.18
N GLY A 261 21.77 3.77 -13.36
CA GLY A 261 22.85 3.14 -12.59
C GLY A 261 22.41 2.76 -11.16
N GLY A 262 21.13 2.95 -10.84
CA GLY A 262 20.54 2.63 -9.55
C GLY A 262 19.81 1.26 -9.55
N ALA A 263 18.58 1.25 -9.05
CA ALA A 263 17.76 0.04 -8.91
C ALA A 263 16.28 0.37 -9.15
N MET A 264 15.90 0.48 -10.43
CA MET A 264 14.52 0.76 -10.83
C MET A 264 13.60 -0.35 -10.33
N ARG A 265 12.43 0.01 -9.71
CA ARG A 265 11.74 -0.99 -8.95
C ARG A 265 10.27 -1.18 -9.30
N HIS A 266 9.44 -0.19 -9.11
CA HIS A 266 8.00 -0.30 -9.33
C HIS A 266 7.53 0.65 -10.44
N LEU A 267 6.42 0.30 -11.08
CA LEU A 267 5.82 1.08 -12.16
C LEU A 267 4.31 1.22 -11.91
N VAL A 268 3.78 2.41 -12.13
CA VAL A 268 2.33 2.67 -12.12
C VAL A 268 1.98 3.68 -13.20
N GLY A 269 0.95 3.40 -14.00
CA GLY A 269 0.45 4.31 -15.03
C GLY A 269 -0.68 5.19 -14.52
N ASP A 270 -0.81 6.39 -15.09
CA ASP A 270 -1.95 7.24 -14.80
C ASP A 270 -3.25 6.66 -15.41
N PRO A 271 -4.42 7.04 -14.87
CA PRO A 271 -5.71 6.51 -15.33
C PRO A 271 -5.99 6.81 -16.80
N GLU A 272 -5.47 7.92 -17.34
CA GLU A 272 -5.64 8.31 -18.73
C GLU A 272 -4.68 7.60 -19.69
N GLY A 273 -3.70 6.83 -19.18
CA GLY A 273 -2.71 6.15 -20.00
C GLY A 273 -1.75 7.11 -20.73
N ARG A 274 -1.51 8.30 -20.18
CA ARG A 274 -0.61 9.31 -20.75
C ARG A 274 0.76 9.32 -20.09
N ARG A 275 0.84 8.93 -18.82
CA ARG A 275 2.05 8.95 -18.02
C ARG A 275 2.28 7.63 -17.30
N LEU A 276 3.54 7.30 -17.16
CA LEU A 276 4.01 6.19 -16.35
C LEU A 276 4.95 6.74 -15.29
N TYR A 277 4.79 6.31 -14.06
CA TYR A 277 5.66 6.68 -12.95
C TYR A 277 6.51 5.48 -12.56
N ALA A 278 7.73 5.76 -12.12
CA ALA A 278 8.70 4.76 -11.68
C ALA A 278 9.43 5.26 -10.45
N ASP A 279 9.83 4.37 -9.56
CA ASP A 279 10.75 4.66 -8.46
C ASP A 279 12.08 3.94 -8.66
N ASP A 280 13.15 4.58 -8.20
CA ASP A 280 14.49 4.01 -8.23
C ASP A 280 15.08 3.97 -6.82
N MET A 281 15.19 2.75 -6.30
CA MET A 281 15.68 2.46 -4.96
C MET A 281 17.15 2.82 -4.76
N GLY A 282 17.97 2.75 -5.82
CA GLY A 282 19.40 3.02 -5.75
C GLY A 282 19.71 4.51 -5.77
N THR A 283 18.86 5.33 -6.41
CA THR A 283 19.08 6.78 -6.53
C THR A 283 18.17 7.63 -5.66
N ASN A 284 17.23 7.02 -4.95
CA ASN A 284 16.22 7.70 -4.13
C ASN A 284 15.44 8.75 -4.94
N GLN A 285 14.93 8.35 -6.11
CA GLN A 285 14.21 9.22 -7.03
C GLN A 285 12.91 8.58 -7.52
N ALA A 286 11.91 9.41 -7.74
CA ALA A 286 10.75 9.09 -8.55
C ALA A 286 10.90 9.73 -9.93
N PHE A 287 10.49 9.01 -10.96
CA PHE A 287 10.53 9.43 -12.36
C PHE A 287 9.13 9.44 -12.96
N VAL A 288 8.94 10.23 -14.02
CA VAL A 288 7.76 10.21 -14.86
C VAL A 288 8.15 10.09 -16.33
N VAL A 289 7.43 9.24 -17.05
CA VAL A 289 7.54 9.00 -18.48
C VAL A 289 6.31 9.59 -19.15
N ASP A 290 6.48 10.42 -20.14
CA ASP A 290 5.44 10.78 -21.09
C ASP A 290 5.32 9.66 -22.13
N LEU A 291 4.19 8.96 -22.15
CA LEU A 291 4.02 7.74 -22.97
C LEU A 291 3.89 8.01 -24.47
N ALA A 292 3.53 9.21 -24.86
CA ALA A 292 3.44 9.58 -26.28
C ALA A 292 4.82 9.87 -26.86
N SER A 293 5.66 10.62 -26.16
CA SER A 293 7.01 10.99 -26.61
C SER A 293 8.12 10.06 -26.10
N GLU A 294 7.81 9.17 -25.16
CA GLU A 294 8.76 8.31 -24.42
C GLU A 294 9.86 9.09 -23.67
N ARG A 295 9.63 10.39 -23.40
CA ARG A 295 10.59 11.20 -22.63
C ARG A 295 10.46 10.89 -21.16
N VAL A 296 11.61 10.64 -20.51
CA VAL A 296 11.70 10.39 -19.08
C VAL A 296 12.32 11.60 -18.39
N ARG A 297 11.72 12.00 -17.25
CA ARG A 297 12.29 13.05 -16.39
C ARG A 297 12.19 12.66 -14.92
N LYS A 298 13.03 13.23 -14.09
CA LYS A 298 12.87 13.16 -12.63
C LYS A 298 11.59 13.89 -12.23
N LEU A 299 10.83 13.29 -11.35
CA LEU A 299 9.63 13.89 -10.74
C LEU A 299 9.97 14.51 -9.40
N ALA A 300 10.52 13.71 -8.48
CA ALA A 300 10.83 14.13 -7.12
C ALA A 300 11.97 13.30 -6.52
N ALA A 301 12.70 13.88 -5.57
CA ALA A 301 13.51 13.10 -4.63
C ALA A 301 12.59 12.41 -3.62
N THR A 302 12.95 11.19 -3.24
CA THR A 302 12.26 10.41 -2.21
C THR A 302 13.08 10.36 -0.92
N ASP A 303 12.55 9.71 0.11
CA ASP A 303 13.34 9.27 1.23
C ASP A 303 14.18 8.04 0.85
N ASN A 304 14.95 7.50 1.80
CA ASN A 304 15.86 6.41 1.52
C ASN A 304 15.15 5.11 1.12
N VAL A 305 15.62 4.53 0.03
CA VAL A 305 15.25 3.18 -0.43
C VAL A 305 13.77 3.08 -0.81
N PRO A 306 13.27 3.88 -1.80
CA PRO A 306 11.89 3.78 -2.28
C PRO A 306 11.59 2.36 -2.78
N ASN A 307 10.35 1.90 -2.58
CA ASN A 307 10.02 0.49 -2.74
C ASN A 307 8.80 0.21 -3.59
N THR A 308 7.67 0.78 -3.25
CA THR A 308 6.40 0.58 -3.97
C THR A 308 5.76 1.94 -4.17
N ILE A 309 5.20 2.14 -5.35
CA ILE A 309 4.47 3.35 -5.69
C ILE A 309 3.06 3.01 -6.12
N ASP A 310 2.14 3.92 -5.85
CA ASP A 310 0.77 3.85 -6.34
C ASP A 310 0.18 5.26 -6.51
N LEU A 311 -0.89 5.38 -7.29
CA LEU A 311 -1.54 6.64 -7.61
C LEU A 311 -2.94 6.71 -7.01
N THR A 312 -3.35 7.93 -6.64
CA THR A 312 -4.78 8.18 -6.47
C THR A 312 -5.54 7.95 -7.78
N PRO A 313 -6.82 7.53 -7.73
CA PRO A 313 -7.62 7.26 -8.94
C PRO A 313 -7.77 8.45 -9.89
N ASP A 314 -7.58 9.68 -9.40
CA ASP A 314 -7.56 10.90 -10.20
C ASP A 314 -6.16 11.23 -10.77
N GLY A 315 -5.15 10.40 -10.50
CA GLY A 315 -3.79 10.56 -10.99
C GLY A 315 -3.02 11.75 -10.42
N ARG A 316 -3.55 12.46 -9.41
CA ARG A 316 -2.94 13.70 -8.89
C ARG A 316 -1.89 13.50 -7.82
N VAL A 317 -1.96 12.42 -7.06
CA VAL A 317 -1.03 12.12 -5.98
C VAL A 317 -0.36 10.78 -6.22
N LEU A 318 0.97 10.79 -6.26
CA LEU A 318 1.81 9.60 -6.27
C LEU A 318 2.23 9.30 -4.83
N TYR A 319 1.86 8.14 -4.32
CA TYR A 319 2.39 7.62 -3.06
C TYR A 319 3.65 6.81 -3.30
N VAL A 320 4.65 7.00 -2.44
CA VAL A 320 5.93 6.28 -2.50
C VAL A 320 6.24 5.75 -1.11
N SER A 321 6.28 4.43 -0.95
CA SER A 321 6.80 3.82 0.27
C SER A 321 8.32 3.79 0.23
N ASN A 322 8.98 4.16 1.32
CA ASN A 322 10.41 4.19 1.47
C ASN A 322 10.81 3.30 2.65
N ARG A 323 11.76 2.41 2.44
CA ARG A 323 12.12 1.42 3.48
C ARG A 323 12.94 1.99 4.63
N GLY A 324 13.51 3.18 4.44
CA GLY A 324 14.62 3.66 5.26
C GLY A 324 15.92 2.90 4.94
N ARG A 325 17.05 3.37 5.45
CA ARG A 325 18.33 2.68 5.25
C ARG A 325 18.27 1.27 5.82
N ASN A 326 18.71 0.29 5.03
CA ASN A 326 18.74 -1.12 5.45
C ASN A 326 19.76 -1.33 6.59
N GLY A 327 19.56 -2.39 7.37
CA GLY A 327 20.58 -2.92 8.28
C GLY A 327 21.69 -3.66 7.52
N SER A 328 22.52 -4.37 8.25
CA SER A 328 23.61 -5.19 7.69
C SER A 328 23.11 -6.38 6.87
N SER A 329 21.83 -6.73 7.02
CA SER A 329 21.13 -7.76 6.25
C SER A 329 19.72 -7.29 5.90
N TYR A 330 19.16 -7.86 4.81
CA TYR A 330 17.79 -7.57 4.36
C TYR A 330 16.73 -7.82 5.45
N TYR A 331 16.97 -8.79 6.33
CA TYR A 331 16.05 -9.19 7.41
C TYR A 331 16.39 -8.56 8.76
N LEU A 332 17.28 -7.57 8.80
CA LEU A 332 17.63 -6.85 10.03
C LEU A 332 17.18 -5.38 9.95
N PRO A 333 16.65 -4.84 11.06
CA PRO A 333 16.32 -3.42 11.14
C PRO A 333 17.53 -2.53 10.86
N GLY A 334 17.34 -1.52 10.03
CA GLY A 334 18.34 -0.47 9.79
C GLY A 334 18.26 0.67 10.80
N PRO A 335 19.09 1.71 10.62
CA PRO A 335 19.14 2.88 11.52
C PRO A 335 17.99 3.86 11.33
N GLU A 336 17.12 3.63 10.35
CA GLU A 336 16.00 4.51 10.02
C GLU A 336 14.67 3.75 10.01
N TRP A 337 13.60 4.47 10.35
CA TRP A 337 12.24 4.07 10.07
C TRP A 337 11.93 4.24 8.58
N GLY A 338 10.99 3.49 8.08
CA GLY A 338 10.42 3.72 6.77
C GLY A 338 9.45 4.90 6.76
N SER A 339 9.05 5.31 5.58
CA SER A 339 8.07 6.38 5.37
C SER A 339 7.18 6.12 4.16
N VAL A 340 6.10 6.89 4.06
CA VAL A 340 5.32 7.03 2.83
C VAL A 340 5.19 8.50 2.50
N LEU A 341 5.58 8.89 1.30
CA LEU A 341 5.45 10.25 0.77
C LEU A 341 4.22 10.35 -0.12
N ALA A 342 3.45 11.42 0.02
CA ALA A 342 2.41 11.84 -0.91
C ALA A 342 2.98 12.95 -1.81
N ILE A 343 3.17 12.67 -3.10
CA ILE A 343 3.84 13.55 -4.05
C ILE A 343 2.82 14.05 -5.08
N ASP A 344 2.76 15.36 -5.28
CA ASP A 344 1.98 15.96 -6.36
C ASP A 344 2.56 15.59 -7.73
N THR A 345 1.76 14.97 -8.57
CA THR A 345 2.23 14.46 -9.87
C THR A 345 2.53 15.54 -10.90
N ALA A 346 1.97 16.72 -10.74
CA ALA A 346 2.19 17.85 -11.64
C ALA A 346 3.50 18.58 -11.32
N SER A 347 3.72 18.90 -10.06
CA SER A 347 4.85 19.71 -9.60
C SER A 347 6.02 18.90 -9.04
N GLY A 348 5.80 17.65 -8.62
CA GLY A 348 6.79 16.85 -7.88
C GLY A 348 6.96 17.27 -6.42
N LYS A 349 6.12 18.17 -5.90
CA LYS A 349 6.18 18.61 -4.50
C LYS A 349 5.66 17.52 -3.58
N VAL A 350 6.35 17.28 -2.47
CA VAL A 350 5.84 16.43 -1.38
C VAL A 350 4.77 17.22 -0.62
N LEU A 351 3.55 16.71 -0.63
CA LEU A 351 2.39 17.33 -0.01
C LEU A 351 2.24 16.92 1.46
N ASP A 352 2.52 15.66 1.76
CA ASP A 352 2.43 15.10 3.11
C ASP A 352 3.37 13.90 3.25
N ALA A 353 3.67 13.48 4.49
CA ALA A 353 4.54 12.35 4.77
C ALA A 353 4.14 11.61 6.05
N MET A 354 4.04 10.30 5.97
CA MET A 354 3.74 9.39 7.07
C MET A 354 5.01 8.62 7.45
N VAL A 355 5.30 8.52 8.74
CA VAL A 355 6.38 7.66 9.24
C VAL A 355 5.83 6.28 9.52
N GLY A 356 6.45 5.27 8.94
CA GLY A 356 6.15 3.86 9.17
C GLY A 356 7.07 3.23 10.21
N GLY A 357 7.25 1.91 10.10
CA GLY A 357 8.13 1.12 10.97
C GLY A 357 9.40 0.63 10.25
N ASN A 358 9.82 -0.58 10.60
CA ASN A 358 11.01 -1.21 10.01
C ASN A 358 10.71 -1.70 8.60
N GLN A 359 11.32 -1.06 7.62
CA GLN A 359 11.23 -1.40 6.20
C GLN A 359 9.78 -1.30 5.66
N THR A 360 9.23 -0.09 5.60
CA THR A 360 7.96 0.18 4.94
C THR A 360 8.05 -0.22 3.47
N THR A 361 7.19 -1.16 3.02
CA THR A 361 7.40 -1.88 1.77
C THR A 361 6.19 -1.87 0.84
N GLY A 362 5.19 -2.73 1.09
CA GLY A 362 3.99 -2.80 0.27
C GLY A 362 3.11 -1.57 0.48
N LEU A 363 2.49 -1.10 -0.58
CA LEU A 363 1.64 0.08 -0.56
C LEU A 363 0.54 -0.09 -1.59
N ASP A 364 -0.66 0.38 -1.28
CA ASP A 364 -1.79 0.42 -2.22
C ASP A 364 -2.81 1.50 -1.81
N VAL A 365 -3.46 2.10 -2.80
CA VAL A 365 -4.55 3.08 -2.65
C VAL A 365 -5.85 2.43 -3.07
N SER A 366 -6.90 2.57 -2.28
CA SER A 366 -8.21 2.02 -2.65
C SER A 366 -8.76 2.64 -3.94
N ALA A 367 -9.55 1.87 -4.69
CA ALA A 367 -10.10 2.31 -5.98
C ALA A 367 -10.99 3.57 -5.90
N ASP A 368 -11.53 3.89 -4.73
CA ASP A 368 -12.27 5.14 -4.48
C ASP A 368 -11.37 6.29 -4.00
N GLY A 369 -10.07 6.05 -3.85
CA GLY A 369 -9.07 7.03 -3.41
C GLY A 369 -9.17 7.46 -1.96
N ARG A 370 -9.95 6.77 -1.12
CA ARG A 370 -10.20 7.19 0.27
C ARG A 370 -9.32 6.51 1.30
N LEU A 371 -8.72 5.39 0.96
CA LEU A 371 -7.89 4.61 1.86
C LEU A 371 -6.50 4.42 1.26
N LEU A 372 -5.51 4.49 2.12
CA LEU A 372 -4.13 4.15 1.84
C LEU A 372 -3.70 3.07 2.83
N ALA A 373 -3.14 1.98 2.34
CA ALA A 373 -2.53 0.96 3.18
C ALA A 373 -1.05 0.79 2.84
N PHE A 374 -0.24 0.53 3.85
CA PHE A 374 1.15 0.13 3.65
C PHE A 374 1.63 -0.85 4.73
N SER A 375 2.63 -1.66 4.39
CA SER A 375 3.18 -2.67 5.29
C SER A 375 4.55 -2.29 5.82
N ASP A 376 4.83 -2.64 7.07
CA ASP A 376 6.17 -2.66 7.66
C ASP A 376 6.67 -4.10 7.69
N PHE A 377 7.61 -4.38 6.79
CA PHE A 377 8.05 -5.74 6.46
C PHE A 377 8.64 -6.50 7.65
N LEU A 378 9.44 -5.83 8.49
CA LEU A 378 10.08 -6.48 9.63
C LEU A 378 9.23 -6.44 10.90
N ASP A 379 8.23 -5.54 10.97
CA ASP A 379 7.38 -5.40 12.15
C ASP A 379 6.10 -6.25 12.07
N ASN A 380 5.86 -6.90 10.92
CA ASN A 380 4.64 -7.67 10.66
C ASN A 380 3.37 -6.85 10.90
N ARG A 381 3.40 -5.60 10.44
CA ARG A 381 2.32 -4.64 10.61
C ARG A 381 1.87 -4.07 9.28
N ILE A 382 0.62 -3.66 9.25
CA ILE A 382 0.02 -2.92 8.16
C ILE A 382 -0.69 -1.72 8.75
N HIS A 383 -0.43 -0.57 8.18
CA HIS A 383 -1.07 0.69 8.53
C HIS A 383 -2.20 0.98 7.55
N LEU A 384 -3.29 1.50 8.07
CA LEU A 384 -4.41 1.99 7.29
C LEU A 384 -4.67 3.46 7.61
N PHE A 385 -4.74 4.27 6.57
CA PHE A 385 -4.98 5.72 6.65
C PHE A 385 -6.18 6.13 5.80
N ALA A 386 -6.90 7.16 6.28
CA ALA A 386 -7.81 7.92 5.45
C ALA A 386 -7.02 8.90 4.59
N VAL A 387 -7.35 8.95 3.30
CA VAL A 387 -6.74 9.88 2.33
C VAL A 387 -7.60 11.13 2.27
N PRO A 388 -7.05 12.32 2.57
CA PRO A 388 -7.79 13.57 2.45
C PRO A 388 -8.00 13.95 0.98
N PRO A 389 -9.00 14.77 0.67
CA PRO A 389 -9.18 15.29 -0.68
C PRO A 389 -7.94 16.05 -1.18
N TYR A 390 -7.63 15.93 -2.47
CA TYR A 390 -6.46 16.56 -3.08
C TYR A 390 -6.33 18.06 -2.75
N ARG A 391 -7.44 18.81 -2.74
CA ARG A 391 -7.44 20.24 -2.39
C ARG A 391 -6.86 20.52 -0.99
N GLU A 392 -7.09 19.63 -0.04
CA GLU A 392 -6.58 19.76 1.34
C GLU A 392 -5.10 19.46 1.37
N LEU A 393 -4.65 18.37 0.68
CA LEU A 393 -3.23 18.05 0.52
C LEU A 393 -2.47 19.20 -0.14
N ALA A 394 -3.00 19.76 -1.22
CA ALA A 394 -2.36 20.84 -1.96
C ALA A 394 -2.30 22.16 -1.16
N ALA A 395 -3.31 22.42 -0.31
CA ALA A 395 -3.36 23.61 0.55
C ALA A 395 -2.45 23.50 1.79
N GLY A 396 -2.12 22.28 2.24
CA GLY A 396 -1.40 22.03 3.50
C GLY A 396 0.07 22.47 3.51
N GLY A 397 0.59 23.01 2.43
CA GLY A 397 1.89 23.69 2.37
C GLY A 397 3.13 22.79 2.51
N GLY A 398 2.96 21.47 2.71
CA GLY A 398 4.10 20.53 2.81
C GLY A 398 4.91 20.64 4.10
N GLY A 399 4.37 21.26 5.16
CA GLY A 399 5.07 21.41 6.45
C GLY A 399 5.50 20.07 7.04
N ARG A 400 4.64 19.04 6.92
CA ARG A 400 4.95 17.68 7.36
C ARG A 400 6.10 17.06 6.56
N ALA A 401 6.25 17.40 5.28
CA ALA A 401 7.32 16.92 4.41
C ALA A 401 8.73 17.27 4.89
N ALA A 402 8.89 18.38 5.64
CA ALA A 402 10.15 18.72 6.27
C ALA A 402 10.30 18.07 7.66
N ALA A 403 9.22 18.09 8.45
CA ALA A 403 9.23 17.63 9.83
C ALA A 403 9.46 16.13 9.98
N HIS A 404 8.87 15.28 9.11
CA HIS A 404 8.97 13.82 9.20
C HIS A 404 10.42 13.32 9.16
N ARG A 405 11.30 13.99 8.40
CA ARG A 405 12.70 13.55 8.23
C ARG A 405 13.46 13.48 9.56
N ALA A 406 13.15 14.38 10.50
CA ALA A 406 13.73 14.35 11.84
C ALA A 406 13.26 13.13 12.65
N GLU A 407 12.12 12.53 12.27
CA GLU A 407 11.55 11.37 12.95
C GLU A 407 12.06 10.05 12.38
N LEU A 408 12.68 10.05 11.18
CA LEU A 408 13.15 8.82 10.54
C LEU A 408 14.33 8.19 11.26
N ALA A 409 15.21 8.99 11.85
CA ALA A 409 16.37 8.47 12.59
C ALA A 409 15.90 7.75 13.86
N LYS A 410 16.29 6.50 14.04
CA LYS A 410 16.11 5.77 15.30
C LYS A 410 17.10 6.30 16.33
N ARG A 411 16.60 6.67 17.50
CA ARG A 411 17.41 7.15 18.63
C ARG A 411 18.02 5.96 19.38
#